data_bb707e570c502dceb7b03a4b41451797
#
_entry.id   bb707e570c502dceb7b03a4b41451797
#
_cell.length_a   1.000
_cell.length_b   1.000
_cell.length_c   1.000
_cell.angle_alpha   90.00
_cell.angle_beta   90.00
_cell.angle_gamma   90.00
#
_symmetry.space_group_name_H-M   'P 1'
#
loop_
_entity.id
_entity.type
_entity.pdbx_description
1 polymer ?
#
loop_
_entity_poly.entity_id
_entity_poly.type
_entity_poly.pdbx_seq_one_letter_code
_entity_poly.pdbx_strand_id
1 'polypeptide(L)'
;MKRIFLVALLAAMCGLMVKAQLPKLKDTPITAKFGGYIVGDYSYYTDEDVNKTAGFNLRYARVYVNGTVAKDFKYRLQAEMAGAPGVDKGPRVIDAYAEWVKYSWLNVRFGQMKRVFTFENPYNPWTVGFGSNAQVISKLAGMNDRCGEHASGGRDLGLVLQGDLFPVGNDGHNLLHYQVGVYNGQGINHKDANENKDIIGGLWLSPIKDLQIGAFGWSGKYTGGSNVTVERDRLAFGVKYEADWTARAEYVTSKGKSVSNANLGDEADGWYAAVGVPVGKQFKIYGKWDVYRDDKTSDTQKSLYGVALNYWLDKNLLFQGGYNFCDDNALDKTYHMLQMQVYVRF
;
A
#
# COMPACT_ATOMS: atom_id res chain seq x y z
N MET A 1 17.89 8.60 -33.50
CA MET A 1 19.11 7.79 -33.25
C MET A 1 19.02 6.89 -32.01
N LYS A 2 18.47 7.33 -30.86
CA LYS A 2 18.38 6.48 -29.65
C LYS A 2 17.43 5.25 -29.76
N ARG A 3 16.39 5.31 -30.61
CA ARG A 3 15.47 4.17 -30.83
C ARG A 3 16.08 3.04 -31.68
N ILE A 4 17.01 3.35 -32.56
CA ILE A 4 17.68 2.36 -33.41
C ILE A 4 18.70 1.53 -32.61
N PHE A 5 19.33 2.12 -31.59
CA PHE A 5 20.28 1.41 -30.72
C PHE A 5 19.61 0.34 -29.85
N LEU A 6 18.39 0.60 -29.35
CA LEU A 6 17.65 -0.36 -28.52
C LEU A 6 17.18 -1.57 -29.34
N VAL A 7 16.71 -1.32 -30.56
CA VAL A 7 16.28 -2.38 -31.49
C VAL A 7 17.48 -3.21 -31.96
N ALA A 8 18.65 -2.57 -32.18
CA ALA A 8 19.87 -3.27 -32.55
C ALA A 8 20.43 -4.13 -31.41
N LEU A 9 20.30 -3.68 -30.16
CA LEU A 9 20.71 -4.46 -28.98
C LEU A 9 19.77 -5.67 -28.76
N LEU A 10 18.48 -5.51 -28.94
CA LEU A 10 17.50 -6.60 -28.89
C LEU A 10 17.69 -7.60 -30.05
N ALA A 11 17.97 -7.12 -31.25
CA ALA A 11 18.27 -7.96 -32.44
C ALA A 11 19.61 -8.71 -32.27
N ALA A 12 20.64 -8.08 -31.68
CA ALA A 12 21.91 -8.73 -31.38
C ALA A 12 21.76 -9.82 -30.30
N MET A 13 20.90 -9.61 -29.29
CA MET A 13 20.57 -10.65 -28.31
C MET A 13 19.75 -11.81 -28.93
N CYS A 14 18.87 -11.54 -29.89
CA CYS A 14 18.17 -12.58 -30.64
C CYS A 14 19.10 -13.34 -31.64
N GLY A 15 20.08 -12.67 -32.20
CA GLY A 15 21.05 -13.28 -33.15
C GLY A 15 22.04 -14.26 -32.52
N LEU A 16 22.26 -14.19 -31.21
CA LEU A 16 23.11 -15.11 -30.44
C LEU A 16 22.34 -16.41 -30.01
N MET A 17 21.08 -16.54 -30.38
CA MET A 17 20.29 -17.77 -30.12
C MET A 17 20.45 -18.85 -31.19
N VAL A 18 21.54 -18.84 -31.93
CA VAL A 18 21.80 -19.86 -32.93
C VAL A 18 22.25 -21.16 -32.24
N LYS A 19 21.32 -22.16 -32.20
CA LYS A 19 21.56 -23.55 -31.80
C LYS A 19 21.83 -23.84 -30.31
N ALA A 20 21.29 -23.08 -29.37
CA ALA A 20 21.11 -23.65 -28.05
C ALA A 20 19.94 -24.67 -28.15
N GLN A 21 20.22 -25.96 -28.05
CA GLN A 21 19.19 -26.94 -27.70
C GLN A 21 18.54 -26.41 -26.42
N LEU A 22 17.23 -26.15 -26.47
CA LEU A 22 16.50 -25.78 -25.26
C LEU A 22 16.86 -26.80 -24.19
N PRO A 23 17.39 -26.40 -23.05
CA PRO A 23 17.68 -27.35 -21.98
C PRO A 23 16.40 -28.10 -21.70
N LYS A 24 16.47 -29.42 -21.50
CA LYS A 24 15.31 -30.21 -21.08
C LYS A 24 14.69 -29.51 -19.90
N LEU A 25 13.50 -28.94 -20.08
CA LEU A 25 12.78 -28.24 -19.03
C LEU A 25 12.56 -29.25 -17.90
N LYS A 26 13.09 -28.97 -16.72
CA LYS A 26 12.81 -29.78 -15.54
C LYS A 26 11.38 -29.46 -15.11
N ASP A 27 10.54 -30.44 -15.02
CA ASP A 27 9.23 -30.31 -14.39
C ASP A 27 9.42 -30.00 -12.90
N THR A 28 9.29 -28.73 -12.53
CA THR A 28 9.26 -28.33 -11.13
C THR A 28 7.81 -28.31 -10.68
N PRO A 29 7.45 -29.01 -9.60
CA PRO A 29 6.07 -29.01 -9.14
C PRO A 29 5.58 -27.60 -8.84
N ILE A 30 4.41 -27.23 -9.38
CA ILE A 30 3.71 -26.00 -9.05
C ILE A 30 3.10 -26.18 -7.66
N THR A 31 3.36 -25.25 -6.76
CA THR A 31 2.70 -25.21 -5.45
C THR A 31 1.61 -24.14 -5.44
N ALA A 32 0.52 -24.39 -4.71
CA ALA A 32 -0.55 -23.44 -4.52
C ALA A 32 -1.07 -23.51 -3.07
N LYS A 33 -1.12 -22.36 -2.41
CA LYS A 33 -1.76 -22.19 -1.10
C LYS A 33 -2.90 -21.22 -1.23
N PHE A 34 -4.11 -21.69 -1.02
CA PHE A 34 -5.30 -20.88 -0.98
C PHE A 34 -5.48 -20.26 0.39
N GLY A 35 -6.07 -19.09 0.41
CA GLY A 35 -6.45 -18.39 1.62
C GLY A 35 -7.34 -17.22 1.31
N GLY A 36 -7.86 -16.62 2.36
CA GLY A 36 -8.73 -15.48 2.21
C GLY A 36 -8.98 -14.77 3.52
N TYR A 37 -9.77 -13.73 3.46
CA TYR A 37 -10.29 -13.07 4.64
C TYR A 37 -11.53 -12.25 4.34
N ILE A 38 -12.35 -12.13 5.35
CA ILE A 38 -13.54 -11.29 5.36
C ILE A 38 -13.35 -10.26 6.47
N VAL A 39 -13.73 -9.01 6.18
CA VAL A 39 -13.80 -7.93 7.17
C VAL A 39 -15.19 -7.31 7.10
N GLY A 40 -15.98 -7.57 8.13
CA GLY A 40 -17.20 -6.81 8.39
C GLY A 40 -16.88 -5.60 9.26
N ASP A 41 -17.52 -4.47 9.01
CA ASP A 41 -17.40 -3.28 9.82
C ASP A 41 -18.76 -2.63 10.12
N TYR A 42 -18.80 -1.93 11.24
CA TYR A 42 -19.84 -1.00 11.61
C TYR A 42 -19.20 0.33 11.94
N SER A 43 -19.67 1.40 11.34
CA SER A 43 -19.18 2.75 11.58
C SER A 43 -20.33 3.68 11.97
N TYR A 44 -20.08 4.56 12.95
CA TYR A 44 -21.00 5.60 13.40
C TYR A 44 -20.24 6.91 13.53
N TYR A 45 -20.83 7.98 13.01
CA TYR A 45 -20.31 9.36 13.11
C TYR A 45 -21.34 10.20 13.85
N THR A 46 -20.89 11.10 14.74
CA THR A 46 -21.80 11.99 15.48
C THR A 46 -22.28 13.17 14.65
N ASP A 47 -21.64 13.47 13.52
CA ASP A 47 -22.03 14.53 12.59
C ASP A 47 -22.61 13.93 11.31
N GLU A 48 -23.88 14.22 11.03
CA GLU A 48 -24.61 13.70 9.88
C GLU A 48 -24.14 14.32 8.56
N ASP A 49 -23.55 15.52 8.58
CA ASP A 49 -22.99 16.14 7.37
C ASP A 49 -21.71 15.45 6.92
N VAL A 50 -20.99 14.83 7.86
CA VAL A 50 -19.80 14.03 7.56
C VAL A 50 -20.17 12.65 7.05
N ASN A 51 -21.14 11.99 7.71
CA ASN A 51 -21.67 10.71 7.27
C ASN A 51 -23.10 10.50 7.83
N LYS A 52 -24.06 10.44 6.93
CA LYS A 52 -25.49 10.31 7.29
C LYS A 52 -25.92 8.92 7.74
N THR A 53 -25.07 7.93 7.56
CA THR A 53 -25.47 6.53 7.79
C THR A 53 -24.55 5.84 8.78
N ALA A 54 -25.13 5.50 9.95
CA ALA A 54 -24.60 4.41 10.76
C ALA A 54 -24.99 3.08 10.13
N GLY A 55 -24.06 2.16 9.97
CA GLY A 55 -24.44 0.89 9.33
C GLY A 55 -23.36 -0.17 9.30
N PHE A 56 -23.80 -1.38 9.01
CA PHE A 56 -22.94 -2.51 8.76
C PHE A 56 -22.50 -2.53 7.30
N ASN A 57 -21.22 -2.78 7.06
CA ASN A 57 -20.65 -2.90 5.73
C ASN A 57 -19.77 -4.14 5.62
N LEU A 58 -19.73 -4.72 4.43
CA LEU A 58 -18.73 -5.69 4.05
C LEU A 58 -17.53 -4.93 3.48
N ARG A 59 -16.53 -4.68 4.34
CA ARG A 59 -15.36 -3.87 3.97
C ARG A 59 -14.44 -4.59 3.00
N TYR A 60 -14.17 -5.86 3.27
CA TYR A 60 -13.35 -6.72 2.42
C TYR A 60 -13.90 -8.13 2.39
N ALA A 61 -13.89 -8.73 1.21
CA ALA A 61 -14.07 -10.17 1.02
C ALA A 61 -13.02 -10.62 0.00
N ARG A 62 -11.84 -11.03 0.47
CA ARG A 62 -10.70 -11.33 -0.39
C ARG A 62 -10.36 -12.81 -0.38
N VAL A 63 -10.07 -13.30 -1.57
CA VAL A 63 -9.51 -14.63 -1.78
C VAL A 63 -8.18 -14.50 -2.52
N TYR A 64 -7.24 -15.37 -2.22
CA TYR A 64 -5.94 -15.36 -2.86
C TYR A 64 -5.34 -16.75 -3.01
N VAL A 65 -4.46 -16.90 -3.98
CA VAL A 65 -3.55 -18.01 -4.11
C VAL A 65 -2.12 -17.51 -4.18
N ASN A 66 -1.25 -18.11 -3.39
CA ASN A 66 0.19 -17.89 -3.44
C ASN A 66 0.89 -19.20 -3.74
N GLY A 67 1.98 -19.17 -4.46
CA GLY A 67 2.74 -20.39 -4.73
C GLY A 67 4.08 -20.17 -5.39
N THR A 68 4.66 -21.27 -5.81
CA THR A 68 5.87 -21.29 -6.64
C THR A 68 5.55 -22.00 -7.94
N VAL A 69 6.05 -21.45 -9.05
CA VAL A 69 5.89 -22.03 -10.40
C VAL A 69 7.20 -22.64 -10.91
N ALA A 70 8.32 -22.26 -10.32
CA ALA A 70 9.65 -22.81 -10.50
C ALA A 70 10.46 -22.57 -9.21
N LYS A 71 11.64 -23.19 -9.07
CA LYS A 71 12.43 -23.15 -7.83
C LYS A 71 12.58 -21.74 -7.23
N ASP A 72 12.84 -20.75 -8.11
CA ASP A 72 13.16 -19.39 -7.69
C ASP A 72 12.06 -18.38 -8.09
N PHE A 73 10.87 -18.84 -8.53
CA PHE A 73 9.77 -17.99 -8.94
C PHE A 73 8.56 -18.21 -8.05
N LYS A 74 8.11 -17.16 -7.40
CA LYS A 74 6.86 -17.10 -6.63
C LYS A 74 5.79 -16.37 -7.44
N TYR A 75 4.54 -16.63 -7.13
CA TYR A 75 3.42 -15.88 -7.69
C TYR A 75 2.36 -15.60 -6.64
N ARG A 76 1.58 -14.56 -6.89
CA ARG A 76 0.38 -14.25 -6.14
C ARG A 76 -0.73 -13.81 -7.08
N LEU A 77 -1.92 -14.33 -6.85
CA LEU A 77 -3.17 -13.84 -7.40
C LEU A 77 -4.13 -13.56 -6.26
N GLN A 78 -4.71 -12.36 -6.20
CA GLN A 78 -5.69 -11.99 -5.20
C GLN A 78 -6.84 -11.21 -5.83
N ALA A 79 -8.07 -11.57 -5.45
CA ALA A 79 -9.27 -10.88 -5.86
C ALA A 79 -10.00 -10.28 -4.63
N GLU A 80 -10.57 -9.08 -4.80
CA GLU A 80 -11.54 -8.47 -3.92
C GLU A 80 -12.93 -8.77 -4.47
N MET A 81 -13.75 -9.46 -3.68
CA MET A 81 -15.08 -9.93 -4.09
C MET A 81 -16.18 -8.95 -3.70
N ALA A 82 -15.97 -8.14 -2.65
CA ALA A 82 -16.94 -7.16 -2.17
C ALA A 82 -17.00 -5.88 -3.01
N GLY A 83 -16.00 -5.66 -3.88
CA GLY A 83 -15.81 -4.36 -4.53
C GLY A 83 -15.25 -3.31 -3.57
N ALA A 84 -15.25 -2.04 -3.99
CA ALA A 84 -14.92 -0.91 -3.12
C ALA A 84 -16.22 -0.16 -2.79
N PRO A 85 -16.62 -0.05 -1.52
CA PRO A 85 -17.84 0.63 -1.14
C PRO A 85 -17.93 2.04 -1.72
N GLY A 86 -19.01 2.33 -2.43
CA GLY A 86 -19.26 3.64 -3.05
C GLY A 86 -18.51 3.94 -4.35
N VAL A 87 -17.57 3.11 -4.76
CA VAL A 87 -16.69 3.38 -5.91
C VAL A 87 -16.75 2.25 -6.95
N ASP A 88 -16.79 1.01 -6.53
CA ASP A 88 -16.64 -0.15 -7.42
C ASP A 88 -17.58 -1.28 -6.98
N LYS A 89 -18.45 -1.72 -7.86
CA LYS A 89 -19.56 -2.63 -7.54
C LYS A 89 -19.32 -4.08 -7.95
N GLY A 90 -18.13 -4.49 -8.12
CA GLY A 90 -17.91 -5.85 -8.59
C GLY A 90 -16.60 -6.49 -8.14
N PRO A 91 -16.48 -7.80 -8.33
CA PRO A 91 -15.22 -8.47 -8.11
C PRO A 91 -14.12 -7.89 -9.00
N ARG A 92 -12.94 -7.69 -8.42
CA ARG A 92 -11.77 -7.20 -9.15
C ARG A 92 -10.49 -7.88 -8.72
N VAL A 93 -9.58 -8.06 -9.66
CA VAL A 93 -8.22 -8.51 -9.36
C VAL A 93 -7.47 -7.34 -8.72
N ILE A 94 -6.88 -7.58 -7.56
CA ILE A 94 -6.10 -6.55 -6.85
C ILE A 94 -4.60 -6.83 -6.86
N ASP A 95 -4.17 -8.10 -6.72
CA ASP A 95 -2.78 -8.49 -6.92
C ASP A 95 -2.71 -9.58 -8.00
N ALA A 96 -1.80 -9.45 -8.94
CA ALA A 96 -1.49 -10.46 -9.94
C ALA A 96 -0.03 -10.27 -10.39
N TYR A 97 0.90 -10.99 -9.75
CA TYR A 97 2.32 -10.82 -10.04
C TYR A 97 3.10 -12.13 -9.93
N ALA A 98 4.24 -12.15 -10.62
CA ALA A 98 5.30 -13.12 -10.44
C ALA A 98 6.55 -12.42 -9.88
N GLU A 99 7.33 -13.13 -9.09
CA GLU A 99 8.53 -12.62 -8.44
C GLU A 99 9.65 -13.64 -8.51
N TRP A 100 10.78 -13.23 -9.08
CA TRP A 100 12.01 -13.99 -9.04
C TRP A 100 12.78 -13.68 -7.74
N VAL A 101 13.10 -14.70 -6.95
CA VAL A 101 13.63 -14.55 -5.58
C VAL A 101 14.88 -15.40 -5.34
N LYS A 102 15.71 -15.57 -6.36
CA LYS A 102 16.91 -16.41 -6.27
C LYS A 102 17.97 -15.88 -5.29
N TYR A 103 18.12 -14.58 -5.21
CA TYR A 103 19.12 -13.93 -4.36
C TYR A 103 18.42 -13.01 -3.35
N SER A 104 18.91 -12.98 -2.10
CA SER A 104 18.39 -12.06 -1.08
C SER A 104 18.62 -10.59 -1.46
N TRP A 105 19.74 -10.32 -2.09
CA TRP A 105 20.14 -8.98 -2.51
C TRP A 105 19.47 -8.48 -3.79
N LEU A 106 18.82 -9.36 -4.55
CA LEU A 106 18.07 -8.98 -5.77
C LEU A 106 16.85 -9.88 -5.97
N ASN A 107 15.69 -9.30 -5.85
CA ASN A 107 14.42 -9.86 -6.26
C ASN A 107 13.82 -8.99 -7.36
N VAL A 108 13.16 -9.62 -8.33
CA VAL A 108 12.51 -8.93 -9.45
C VAL A 108 11.05 -9.32 -9.46
N ARG A 109 10.16 -8.36 -9.29
CA ARG A 109 8.71 -8.58 -9.30
C ARG A 109 8.07 -7.85 -10.46
N PHE A 110 7.23 -8.54 -11.22
CA PHE A 110 6.48 -8.00 -12.35
C PHE A 110 4.99 -8.35 -12.22
N GLY A 111 4.14 -7.38 -12.49
CA GLY A 111 2.69 -7.52 -12.49
C GLY A 111 1.98 -6.42 -11.71
N GLN A 112 0.73 -6.68 -11.33
CA GLN A 112 -0.08 -5.78 -10.53
C GLN A 112 0.14 -6.03 -9.04
N MET A 113 0.62 -5.03 -8.31
CA MET A 113 1.05 -5.15 -6.93
C MET A 113 0.96 -3.84 -6.17
N LYS A 114 1.13 -3.89 -4.84
CA LYS A 114 1.32 -2.68 -4.01
C LYS A 114 2.52 -1.88 -4.51
N ARG A 115 2.34 -0.56 -4.62
CA ARG A 115 3.43 0.39 -4.88
C ARG A 115 4.41 0.38 -3.72
N VAL A 116 5.70 0.48 -4.03
CA VAL A 116 6.80 0.46 -3.05
C VAL A 116 7.01 1.83 -2.40
N PHE A 117 5.95 2.34 -1.76
CA PHE A 117 5.91 3.67 -1.15
C PHE A 117 5.32 3.60 0.25
N THR A 118 6.00 4.19 1.23
CA THR A 118 5.71 4.17 2.68
C THR A 118 5.81 2.78 3.35
N PHE A 119 5.92 2.75 4.66
CA PHE A 119 5.90 1.50 5.43
C PHE A 119 4.48 0.95 5.59
N GLU A 120 3.47 1.81 5.76
CA GLU A 120 2.11 1.35 6.04
C GLU A 120 1.35 0.88 4.79
N ASN A 121 1.65 1.41 3.59
CA ASN A 121 0.93 1.01 2.37
C ASN A 121 0.88 -0.52 2.16
N PRO A 122 1.97 -1.30 2.33
CA PRO A 122 1.94 -2.75 2.13
C PRO A 122 1.19 -3.54 3.22
N TYR A 123 0.78 -2.92 4.33
CA TYR A 123 0.15 -3.66 5.42
C TYR A 123 -1.16 -4.32 5.03
N ASN A 124 -1.40 -5.47 5.65
CA ASN A 124 -2.73 -6.07 5.65
C ASN A 124 -3.64 -5.32 6.63
N PRO A 125 -4.97 -5.35 6.45
CA PRO A 125 -5.89 -4.62 7.31
C PRO A 125 -5.72 -4.90 8.81
N TRP A 126 -5.45 -6.13 9.19
CA TRP A 126 -5.25 -6.52 10.60
C TRP A 126 -3.91 -6.09 11.20
N THR A 127 -2.95 -5.66 10.38
CA THR A 127 -1.63 -5.20 10.84
C THR A 127 -1.65 -3.71 11.20
N VAL A 128 -2.56 -2.95 10.62
CA VAL A 128 -2.67 -1.50 10.84
C VAL A 128 -2.91 -1.16 12.30
N GLY A 129 -3.72 -1.97 13.01
CA GLY A 129 -4.08 -1.77 14.41
C GLY A 129 -5.32 -0.89 14.62
N PHE A 130 -5.75 -0.18 13.58
CA PHE A 130 -6.96 0.64 13.51
C PHE A 130 -7.86 0.17 12.39
N GLY A 131 -9.12 0.57 12.40
CA GLY A 131 -10.08 0.23 11.37
C GLY A 131 -9.74 0.78 9.98
N SER A 132 -8.82 1.74 9.87
CA SER A 132 -8.35 2.30 8.61
C SER A 132 -6.87 2.70 8.68
N ASN A 133 -6.23 2.75 7.53
CA ASN A 133 -4.90 3.35 7.39
C ASN A 133 -4.91 4.82 7.83
N ALA A 134 -3.72 5.35 8.12
CA ALA A 134 -3.55 6.78 8.37
C ALA A 134 -4.04 7.60 7.17
N GLN A 135 -4.58 8.81 7.42
CA GLN A 135 -5.13 9.67 6.38
C GLN A 135 -4.09 9.94 5.29
N VAL A 136 -2.88 10.31 5.70
CA VAL A 136 -1.79 10.61 4.77
C VAL A 136 -1.44 9.41 3.89
N ILE A 137 -1.46 8.19 4.42
CA ILE A 137 -1.22 6.98 3.64
C ILE A 137 -2.39 6.71 2.69
N SER A 138 -3.62 6.86 3.15
CA SER A 138 -4.81 6.71 2.31
C SER A 138 -4.80 7.68 1.14
N LYS A 139 -4.44 8.95 1.36
CA LYS A 139 -4.50 10.04 0.40
C LYS A 139 -3.25 10.17 -0.48
N LEU A 140 -2.07 9.81 0.03
CA LEU A 140 -0.80 10.05 -0.65
C LEU A 140 0.00 8.77 -0.99
N ALA A 141 -0.48 7.59 -0.62
CA ALA A 141 0.13 6.33 -1.06
C ALA A 141 -0.68 5.61 -2.16
N GLY A 142 -1.66 6.29 -2.75
CA GLY A 142 -2.45 5.79 -3.86
C GLY A 142 -3.59 4.86 -3.48
N MET A 143 -4.08 4.89 -2.24
CA MET A 143 -5.23 4.06 -1.84
C MET A 143 -6.57 4.69 -2.22
N ASN A 144 -6.75 5.95 -1.85
CA ASN A 144 -7.85 6.84 -2.22
C ASN A 144 -7.22 8.19 -2.53
N ASP A 145 -6.53 8.24 -3.63
CA ASP A 145 -5.53 9.25 -3.94
C ASP A 145 -6.15 10.63 -4.17
N ARG A 146 -5.54 11.67 -3.57
CA ARG A 146 -5.98 13.06 -3.73
C ARG A 146 -5.93 13.57 -5.19
N CYS A 147 -5.08 12.99 -6.04
CA CYS A 147 -5.03 13.37 -7.45
C CYS A 147 -6.29 12.96 -8.23
N GLY A 148 -7.18 12.15 -7.63
CA GLY A 148 -8.42 11.68 -8.25
C GLY A 148 -8.28 10.31 -8.92
N GLU A 149 -7.21 9.58 -8.63
CA GLU A 149 -7.08 8.18 -9.04
C GLU A 149 -8.22 7.36 -8.41
N HIS A 150 -8.82 6.47 -9.19
CA HIS A 150 -9.80 5.53 -8.66
C HIS A 150 -9.20 4.66 -7.55
N ALA A 151 -10.03 4.11 -6.68
CA ALA A 151 -9.62 3.37 -5.49
C ALA A 151 -8.80 2.11 -5.82
N SER A 152 -7.50 2.28 -6.08
CA SER A 152 -6.55 1.20 -6.40
C SER A 152 -6.06 0.45 -5.16
N GLY A 153 -6.31 0.98 -3.97
CA GLY A 153 -5.80 0.44 -2.72
C GLY A 153 -4.27 0.45 -2.64
N GLY A 154 -3.63 1.47 -3.23
CA GLY A 154 -2.18 1.64 -3.24
C GLY A 154 -1.43 0.72 -4.21
N ARG A 155 -2.09 0.25 -5.28
CA ARG A 155 -1.54 -0.72 -6.23
C ARG A 155 -1.44 -0.16 -7.64
N ASP A 156 -0.58 -0.80 -8.44
CA ASP A 156 -0.41 -0.51 -9.86
C ASP A 156 0.22 -1.68 -10.61
N LEU A 157 0.22 -1.62 -11.93
CA LEU A 157 0.95 -2.53 -12.80
C LEU A 157 2.37 -2.00 -13.03
N GLY A 158 3.38 -2.83 -12.77
CA GLY A 158 4.77 -2.40 -12.91
C GLY A 158 5.81 -3.50 -12.75
N LEU A 159 7.05 -3.06 -12.72
CA LEU A 159 8.26 -3.86 -12.46
C LEU A 159 8.97 -3.30 -11.24
N VAL A 160 9.32 -4.14 -10.28
CA VAL A 160 10.04 -3.77 -9.05
C VAL A 160 11.33 -4.56 -8.93
N LEU A 161 12.41 -3.88 -8.61
CA LEU A 161 13.66 -4.43 -8.13
C LEU A 161 13.77 -4.13 -6.64
N GLN A 162 14.08 -5.14 -5.83
CA GLN A 162 14.23 -4.98 -4.39
C GLN A 162 15.22 -5.99 -3.83
N GLY A 163 15.77 -5.71 -2.67
CA GLY A 163 16.71 -6.64 -2.04
C GLY A 163 17.21 -6.17 -0.69
N ASP A 164 17.83 -7.11 0.00
CA ASP A 164 18.38 -6.97 1.34
C ASP A 164 19.90 -7.07 1.28
N LEU A 165 20.60 -6.13 1.91
CA LEU A 165 22.05 -6.01 1.89
C LEU A 165 22.61 -5.95 3.31
N PHE A 166 23.86 -6.38 3.44
CA PHE A 166 24.65 -6.30 4.67
C PHE A 166 23.99 -7.07 5.83
N PRO A 167 24.05 -8.41 5.81
CA PRO A 167 23.59 -9.20 6.95
C PRO A 167 24.37 -8.84 8.21
N VAL A 168 23.69 -8.55 9.30
CA VAL A 168 24.26 -8.10 10.58
C VAL A 168 23.62 -8.85 11.75
N GLY A 169 24.35 -8.90 12.86
CA GLY A 169 23.89 -9.55 14.07
C GLY A 169 23.87 -11.08 14.00
N ASN A 170 23.57 -11.72 15.13
CA ASN A 170 23.45 -13.18 15.24
C ASN A 170 22.05 -13.67 14.83
N ASP A 171 21.09 -12.78 14.65
CA ASP A 171 19.71 -13.07 14.25
C ASP A 171 19.50 -13.06 12.74
N GLY A 172 20.56 -12.75 11.96
CA GLY A 172 20.58 -12.83 10.52
C GLY A 172 19.74 -11.77 9.81
N HIS A 173 19.36 -10.64 10.48
CA HIS A 173 18.70 -9.55 9.80
C HIS A 173 19.69 -8.78 8.88
N ASN A 174 19.15 -8.08 7.89
CA ASN A 174 19.94 -7.27 7.00
C ASN A 174 19.87 -5.79 7.42
N LEU A 175 21.02 -5.09 7.40
CA LEU A 175 21.09 -3.69 7.79
C LEU A 175 20.33 -2.77 6.82
N LEU A 176 20.36 -3.09 5.54
CA LEU A 176 19.81 -2.22 4.49
C LEU A 176 18.83 -2.98 3.61
N HIS A 177 17.64 -2.40 3.39
CA HIS A 177 16.73 -2.80 2.33
C HIS A 177 16.60 -1.68 1.30
N TYR A 178 16.56 -2.03 0.03
CA TYR A 178 16.23 -1.12 -1.06
C TYR A 178 15.10 -1.68 -1.92
N GLN A 179 14.33 -0.78 -2.50
CA GLN A 179 13.32 -1.10 -3.50
C GLN A 179 13.15 0.04 -4.50
N VAL A 180 12.98 -0.28 -5.76
CA VAL A 180 12.67 0.67 -6.81
C VAL A 180 11.75 0.03 -7.83
N GLY A 181 10.70 0.73 -8.23
CA GLY A 181 9.72 0.25 -9.19
C GLY A 181 9.42 1.27 -10.27
N VAL A 182 9.08 0.76 -11.44
CA VAL A 182 8.55 1.52 -12.57
C VAL A 182 7.13 1.03 -12.81
N TYR A 183 6.15 1.96 -12.77
CA TYR A 183 4.73 1.64 -12.86
C TYR A 183 4.03 2.45 -13.95
N ASN A 184 2.87 2.00 -14.38
CA ASN A 184 2.06 2.73 -15.36
C ASN A 184 1.50 4.04 -14.81
N GLY A 185 1.32 4.17 -13.50
CA GLY A 185 0.80 5.39 -12.87
C GLY A 185 -0.73 5.54 -12.93
N GLN A 186 -1.47 4.53 -13.41
CA GLN A 186 -2.92 4.60 -13.58
C GLN A 186 -3.73 3.78 -12.56
N GLY A 187 -3.05 3.08 -11.65
CA GLY A 187 -3.68 2.18 -10.69
C GLY A 187 -4.04 0.82 -11.26
N ILE A 188 -4.86 0.05 -10.53
CA ILE A 188 -5.19 -1.32 -10.89
C ILE A 188 -6.18 -1.40 -12.05
N ASN A 189 -6.02 -2.45 -12.88
CA ASN A 189 -6.97 -2.83 -13.95
C ASN A 189 -7.23 -1.73 -14.99
N HIS A 190 -6.35 -0.74 -15.08
CA HIS A 190 -6.41 0.32 -16.08
C HIS A 190 -5.23 0.21 -17.04
N LYS A 191 -5.50 0.50 -18.31
CA LYS A 191 -4.44 0.69 -19.30
C LYS A 191 -3.70 1.98 -19.02
N ASP A 192 -2.45 2.03 -19.42
CA ASP A 192 -1.69 3.26 -19.41
C ASP A 192 -2.38 4.32 -20.28
N ALA A 193 -2.61 5.50 -19.70
CA ALA A 193 -3.32 6.60 -20.34
C ALA A 193 -2.39 7.72 -20.81
N ASN A 194 -1.08 7.62 -20.53
CA ASN A 194 -0.07 8.59 -20.95
C ASN A 194 1.27 7.89 -21.22
N GLU A 195 2.22 8.61 -21.82
CA GLU A 195 3.56 8.07 -22.11
C GLU A 195 4.52 8.06 -20.89
N ASN A 196 4.11 8.69 -19.78
CA ASN A 196 4.93 8.76 -18.57
C ASN A 196 4.82 7.47 -17.77
N LYS A 197 5.88 7.20 -17.01
CA LYS A 197 5.88 6.13 -16.02
C LYS A 197 6.16 6.71 -14.65
N ASP A 198 5.50 6.16 -13.65
CA ASP A 198 5.79 6.49 -12.27
C ASP A 198 7.03 5.73 -11.82
N ILE A 199 8.02 6.45 -11.30
CA ILE A 199 9.19 5.88 -10.64
C ILE A 199 8.99 6.03 -9.15
N ILE A 200 8.94 4.89 -8.44
CA ILE A 200 8.71 4.85 -7.00
C ILE A 200 9.80 4.02 -6.36
N GLY A 201 10.39 4.51 -5.28
CA GLY A 201 11.43 3.78 -4.58
C GLY A 201 11.48 4.10 -3.10
N GLY A 202 12.19 3.26 -2.36
CA GLY A 202 12.44 3.42 -0.94
C GLY A 202 13.72 2.73 -0.52
N LEU A 203 14.28 3.26 0.55
CA LEU A 203 15.47 2.74 1.20
C LEU A 203 15.24 2.82 2.71
N TRP A 204 15.56 1.74 3.43
CA TRP A 204 15.53 1.79 4.89
C TRP A 204 16.68 1.01 5.53
N LEU A 205 17.05 1.49 6.69
CA LEU A 205 18.01 0.85 7.58
C LEU A 205 17.27 0.10 8.69
N SER A 206 17.80 -1.06 9.03
CA SER A 206 17.38 -1.87 10.18
C SER A 206 18.56 -2.00 11.15
N PRO A 207 18.79 -1.00 12.04
CA PRO A 207 19.90 -1.05 13.00
C PRO A 207 19.80 -2.22 13.97
N ILE A 208 18.57 -2.61 14.30
CA ILE A 208 18.18 -3.84 14.99
C ILE A 208 17.01 -4.46 14.26
N LYS A 209 16.79 -5.76 14.45
CA LYS A 209 15.81 -6.56 13.71
C LYS A 209 14.42 -5.93 13.59
N ASP A 210 13.91 -5.35 14.67
CA ASP A 210 12.53 -4.88 14.76
C ASP A 210 12.37 -3.37 14.51
N LEU A 211 13.48 -2.64 14.31
CA LEU A 211 13.48 -1.20 14.04
C LEU A 211 13.87 -0.92 12.58
N GLN A 212 13.04 -0.18 11.89
CA GLN A 212 13.31 0.28 10.51
C GLN A 212 13.16 1.80 10.43
N ILE A 213 14.12 2.45 9.77
CA ILE A 213 14.12 3.90 9.53
C ILE A 213 14.36 4.10 8.04
N GLY A 214 13.45 4.77 7.35
CA GLY A 214 13.50 4.83 5.89
C GLY A 214 12.97 6.11 5.27
N ALA A 215 13.30 6.23 3.99
CA ALA A 215 12.83 7.29 3.11
C ALA A 215 12.33 6.69 1.80
N PHE A 216 11.33 7.35 1.21
CA PHE A 216 10.68 6.92 -0.03
C PHE A 216 10.47 8.12 -0.95
N GLY A 217 10.57 7.88 -2.25
CA GLY A 217 10.30 8.87 -3.28
C GLY A 217 9.34 8.32 -4.33
N TRP A 218 8.56 9.21 -4.89
CA TRP A 218 7.67 8.92 -6.00
C TRP A 218 7.67 10.12 -6.96
N SER A 219 7.98 9.88 -8.22
CA SER A 219 7.84 10.85 -9.30
C SER A 219 7.03 10.24 -10.42
N GLY A 220 5.95 10.93 -10.83
CA GLY A 220 5.05 10.41 -11.82
C GLY A 220 3.95 11.36 -12.24
N LYS A 221 3.01 10.81 -13.05
CA LYS A 221 1.85 11.57 -13.55
C LYS A 221 0.61 10.68 -13.61
N TYR A 222 -0.51 11.26 -13.26
CA TYR A 222 -1.81 10.62 -13.39
C TYR A 222 -2.67 11.32 -14.44
N THR A 223 -3.31 10.54 -15.33
CA THR A 223 -4.25 11.04 -16.31
C THR A 223 -5.66 10.59 -15.98
N GLY A 224 -6.54 11.55 -15.71
CA GLY A 224 -7.96 11.29 -15.42
C GLY A 224 -8.81 11.00 -16.64
N GLY A 225 -10.05 10.61 -16.42
CA GLY A 225 -10.99 10.23 -17.48
C GLY A 225 -11.32 11.32 -18.50
N SER A 226 -11.08 12.61 -18.17
CA SER A 226 -11.21 13.76 -19.07
C SER A 226 -9.92 14.08 -19.84
N ASN A 227 -8.95 13.19 -19.87
CA ASN A 227 -7.61 13.39 -20.45
C ASN A 227 -6.79 14.52 -19.80
N VAL A 228 -7.17 14.96 -18.60
CA VAL A 228 -6.37 15.89 -17.82
C VAL A 228 -5.26 15.11 -17.13
N THR A 229 -4.02 15.53 -17.34
CA THR A 229 -2.83 14.93 -16.70
C THR A 229 -2.32 15.86 -15.61
N VAL A 230 -2.09 15.32 -14.43
CA VAL A 230 -1.53 16.02 -13.27
C VAL A 230 -0.23 15.37 -12.82
N GLU A 231 0.68 16.17 -12.30
CA GLU A 231 1.91 15.66 -11.65
C GLU A 231 1.60 14.97 -10.33
N ARG A 232 2.46 14.02 -9.95
CA ARG A 232 2.34 13.24 -8.72
C ARG A 232 3.73 12.95 -8.17
N ASP A 233 4.33 13.98 -7.56
CA ASP A 233 5.65 13.87 -6.93
C ASP A 233 5.49 13.83 -5.41
N ARG A 234 6.12 12.86 -4.76
CA ARG A 234 5.98 12.61 -3.32
C ARG A 234 7.28 12.23 -2.67
N LEU A 235 7.43 12.65 -1.43
CA LEU A 235 8.50 12.18 -0.54
C LEU A 235 7.87 11.70 0.76
N ALA A 236 8.43 10.63 1.32
CA ALA A 236 8.01 10.11 2.61
C ALA A 236 9.23 9.74 3.46
N PHE A 237 9.10 9.95 4.76
CA PHE A 237 10.04 9.51 5.77
C PHE A 237 9.29 8.73 6.84
N GLY A 238 9.87 7.65 7.33
CA GLY A 238 9.19 6.83 8.30
C GLY A 238 10.14 6.13 9.25
N VAL A 239 9.59 5.81 10.42
CA VAL A 239 10.21 4.95 11.41
C VAL A 239 9.14 3.96 11.90
N LYS A 240 9.54 2.70 12.04
CA LYS A 240 8.70 1.69 12.66
C LYS A 240 9.52 0.76 13.54
N TYR A 241 8.96 0.44 14.69
CA TYR A 241 9.39 -0.62 15.59
C TYR A 241 8.24 -1.62 15.74
N GLU A 242 8.49 -2.88 15.44
CA GLU A 242 7.47 -3.93 15.43
C GLU A 242 7.99 -5.20 16.09
N ALA A 243 7.86 -5.24 17.42
CA ALA A 243 8.04 -6.43 18.24
C ALA A 243 6.72 -6.70 19.01
N ASP A 244 6.78 -7.04 20.31
CA ASP A 244 5.60 -7.11 21.16
C ASP A 244 4.88 -5.76 21.19
N TRP A 245 5.63 -4.68 21.38
CA TRP A 245 5.17 -3.30 21.19
C TRP A 245 5.23 -2.93 19.71
N THR A 246 4.38 -1.99 19.34
CA THR A 246 4.40 -1.36 18.03
C THR A 246 4.57 0.14 18.20
N ALA A 247 5.53 0.74 17.50
CA ALA A 247 5.65 2.19 17.38
C ALA A 247 5.91 2.55 15.93
N ARG A 248 5.09 3.43 15.35
CA ARG A 248 5.17 3.80 13.93
C ARG A 248 4.96 5.29 13.79
N ALA A 249 5.74 5.93 12.93
CA ALA A 249 5.47 7.30 12.49
C ALA A 249 5.93 7.45 11.05
N GLU A 250 5.12 8.11 10.23
CA GLU A 250 5.48 8.47 8.87
C GLU A 250 5.01 9.90 8.57
N TYR A 251 5.82 10.65 7.84
CA TYR A 251 5.48 11.93 7.24
C TYR A 251 5.53 11.79 5.72
N VAL A 252 4.55 12.32 5.02
CA VAL A 252 4.50 12.34 3.56
C VAL A 252 4.16 13.73 3.08
N THR A 253 4.88 14.20 2.06
CA THR A 253 4.55 15.41 1.32
C THR A 253 4.30 15.08 -0.14
N SER A 254 3.43 15.85 -0.80
CA SER A 254 3.01 15.63 -2.17
C SER A 254 2.94 16.95 -2.94
N LYS A 255 3.39 16.94 -4.19
CA LYS A 255 3.11 17.97 -5.20
C LYS A 255 2.27 17.38 -6.31
N GLY A 256 1.38 18.21 -6.85
CA GLY A 256 0.49 17.87 -7.94
C GLY A 256 -0.97 18.10 -7.62
N LYS A 257 -1.71 18.52 -8.63
CA LYS A 257 -3.14 18.87 -8.57
C LYS A 257 -4.03 17.63 -8.55
N SER A 258 -5.32 17.87 -8.44
CA SER A 258 -6.36 16.85 -8.61
C SER A 258 -7.05 16.97 -9.96
N VAL A 259 -7.29 15.85 -10.63
CA VAL A 259 -8.11 15.83 -11.86
C VAL A 259 -9.60 15.96 -11.56
N SER A 260 -10.02 15.68 -10.32
CA SER A 260 -11.42 15.73 -9.88
C SER A 260 -11.79 17.03 -9.15
N ASN A 261 -10.80 17.82 -8.71
CA ASN A 261 -11.02 19.09 -8.02
C ASN A 261 -9.98 20.14 -8.45
N ALA A 262 -10.34 20.96 -9.42
CA ALA A 262 -9.46 21.99 -9.97
C ALA A 262 -9.12 23.13 -8.97
N ASN A 263 -9.94 23.30 -7.92
CA ASN A 263 -9.75 24.35 -6.91
C ASN A 263 -8.78 23.89 -5.79
N LEU A 264 -8.41 22.62 -5.76
CA LEU A 264 -7.48 22.11 -4.77
C LEU A 264 -6.05 22.58 -5.10
N GLY A 265 -5.35 23.13 -4.13
CA GLY A 265 -3.94 23.51 -4.25
C GLY A 265 -3.06 22.33 -4.66
N ASP A 266 -1.87 22.62 -5.13
CA ASP A 266 -0.94 21.62 -5.66
C ASP A 266 -0.03 20.98 -4.62
N GLU A 267 -0.05 21.42 -3.38
CA GLU A 267 0.73 20.85 -2.28
C GLU A 267 -0.16 20.29 -1.17
N ALA A 268 0.15 19.06 -0.75
CA ALA A 268 -0.47 18.39 0.38
C ALA A 268 0.60 17.72 1.25
N ASP A 269 0.31 17.55 2.52
CA ASP A 269 1.14 16.76 3.42
C ASP A 269 0.35 16.16 4.58
N GLY A 270 1.02 15.35 5.35
CA GLY A 270 0.48 14.82 6.59
C GLY A 270 1.47 13.90 7.28
N TRP A 271 1.12 13.51 8.47
CA TRP A 271 1.91 12.57 9.26
C TRP A 271 0.99 11.82 10.23
N TYR A 272 1.48 10.71 10.67
CA TYR A 272 0.87 10.02 11.80
C TYR A 272 1.94 9.48 12.74
N ALA A 273 1.55 9.29 14.00
CA ALA A 273 2.28 8.52 14.99
C ALA A 273 1.30 7.56 15.67
N ALA A 274 1.70 6.32 15.80
CA ALA A 274 0.88 5.27 16.40
C ALA A 274 1.72 4.39 17.30
N VAL A 275 1.16 4.04 18.47
CA VAL A 275 1.77 3.12 19.44
C VAL A 275 0.77 2.02 19.75
N GLY A 276 1.22 0.77 19.78
CA GLY A 276 0.45 -0.40 20.16
C GLY A 276 1.10 -1.15 21.30
N VAL A 277 0.35 -1.34 22.40
CA VAL A 277 0.82 -1.96 23.64
C VAL A 277 0.05 -3.26 23.86
N PRO A 278 0.74 -4.41 24.01
CA PRO A 278 0.07 -5.65 24.36
C PRO A 278 -0.45 -5.59 25.80
N VAL A 279 -1.66 -6.09 26.01
CA VAL A 279 -2.29 -6.24 27.32
C VAL A 279 -2.67 -7.70 27.50
N GLY A 280 -1.76 -8.46 28.07
CA GLY A 280 -1.86 -9.92 28.11
C GLY A 280 -1.60 -10.57 26.74
N LYS A 281 -2.14 -11.78 26.54
CA LYS A 281 -1.83 -12.60 25.35
C LYS A 281 -2.72 -12.35 24.14
N GLN A 282 -3.91 -11.79 24.37
CA GLN A 282 -4.97 -11.69 23.34
C GLN A 282 -5.37 -10.26 23.03
N PHE A 283 -4.94 -9.30 23.85
CA PHE A 283 -5.33 -7.91 23.69
C PHE A 283 -4.15 -7.03 23.31
N LYS A 284 -4.40 -6.08 22.41
CA LYS A 284 -3.46 -5.00 22.12
C LYS A 284 -4.23 -3.69 22.00
N ILE A 285 -3.79 -2.68 22.74
CA ILE A 285 -4.37 -1.34 22.72
C ILE A 285 -3.47 -0.47 21.86
N TYR A 286 -4.09 0.31 20.99
CA TYR A 286 -3.41 1.25 20.12
C TYR A 286 -3.85 2.68 20.42
N GLY A 287 -2.91 3.62 20.36
CA GLY A 287 -3.14 5.06 20.31
C GLY A 287 -2.58 5.61 19.00
N LYS A 288 -3.26 6.56 18.37
CA LYS A 288 -2.83 7.20 17.13
C LYS A 288 -3.13 8.71 17.17
N TRP A 289 -2.16 9.49 16.71
CA TRP A 289 -2.38 10.85 16.26
C TRP A 289 -2.07 10.93 14.77
N ASP A 290 -3.00 11.47 13.99
CA ASP A 290 -2.99 11.38 12.53
C ASP A 290 -3.48 12.72 11.96
N VAL A 291 -2.61 13.39 11.22
CA VAL A 291 -2.83 14.74 10.70
C VAL A 291 -2.64 14.73 9.18
N TYR A 292 -3.59 15.33 8.48
CA TYR A 292 -3.52 15.48 7.03
C TYR A 292 -3.99 16.87 6.60
N ARG A 293 -3.29 17.49 5.65
CA ARG A 293 -3.66 18.72 4.98
C ARG A 293 -3.77 18.45 3.49
N ASP A 294 -4.98 18.54 2.97
CA ASP A 294 -5.25 18.31 1.54
C ASP A 294 -4.77 19.44 0.66
N ASP A 295 -4.67 20.64 1.23
CA ASP A 295 -4.09 21.83 0.63
C ASP A 295 -3.29 22.61 1.68
N LYS A 296 -1.99 22.78 1.45
CA LYS A 296 -1.10 23.52 2.37
C LYS A 296 -1.26 25.03 2.30
N THR A 297 -1.92 25.54 1.25
CA THR A 297 -2.14 26.97 1.04
C THR A 297 -3.42 27.49 1.71
N SER A 298 -4.27 26.59 2.17
CA SER A 298 -5.54 26.87 2.83
C SER A 298 -5.68 26.03 4.11
N ASP A 299 -6.60 26.46 4.98
CA ASP A 299 -6.84 25.77 6.24
C ASP A 299 -7.68 24.49 6.05
N THR A 300 -7.03 23.44 5.57
CA THR A 300 -7.65 22.14 5.29
C THR A 300 -7.17 21.05 6.25
N GLN A 301 -6.56 21.42 7.37
CA GLN A 301 -6.04 20.43 8.31
C GLN A 301 -7.16 19.59 8.92
N LYS A 302 -6.96 18.29 8.91
CA LYS A 302 -7.79 17.32 9.62
C LYS A 302 -6.93 16.49 10.56
N SER A 303 -7.25 16.58 11.84
CA SER A 303 -6.56 15.85 12.91
C SER A 303 -7.46 14.77 13.48
N LEU A 304 -6.93 13.55 13.60
CA LEU A 304 -7.60 12.42 14.23
C LEU A 304 -6.79 11.96 15.47
N TYR A 305 -7.46 11.90 16.60
CA TYR A 305 -6.92 11.34 17.83
C TYR A 305 -7.67 10.04 18.10
N GLY A 306 -6.99 8.92 17.87
CA GLY A 306 -7.60 7.60 17.86
C GLY A 306 -7.12 6.70 18.99
N VAL A 307 -8.04 5.89 19.52
CA VAL A 307 -7.71 4.73 20.33
C VAL A 307 -8.41 3.51 19.76
N ALA A 308 -7.75 2.35 19.82
CA ALA A 308 -8.36 1.10 19.37
C ALA A 308 -7.98 -0.05 20.30
N LEU A 309 -8.92 -0.94 20.54
CA LEU A 309 -8.74 -2.21 21.22
C LEU A 309 -8.86 -3.34 20.23
N ASN A 310 -7.81 -4.16 20.11
CA ASN A 310 -7.77 -5.35 19.30
C ASN A 310 -7.81 -6.57 20.21
N TYR A 311 -8.77 -7.47 19.99
CA TYR A 311 -8.93 -8.72 20.70
C TYR A 311 -8.79 -9.90 19.75
N TRP A 312 -7.72 -10.65 19.88
CA TRP A 312 -7.45 -11.88 19.15
C TRP A 312 -8.04 -13.07 19.88
N LEU A 313 -9.21 -13.54 19.45
CA LEU A 313 -9.78 -14.78 19.99
C LEU A 313 -8.95 -15.99 19.53
N ASP A 314 -8.50 -15.96 18.29
CA ASP A 314 -7.59 -16.92 17.65
C ASP A 314 -6.70 -16.15 16.65
N LYS A 315 -5.61 -16.80 16.20
CA LYS A 315 -4.73 -16.21 15.15
C LYS A 315 -5.48 -15.78 13.89
N ASN A 316 -6.65 -16.34 13.62
CA ASN A 316 -7.45 -16.10 12.43
C ASN A 316 -8.72 -15.27 12.72
N LEU A 317 -9.01 -14.95 13.98
CA LEU A 317 -10.20 -14.20 14.35
C LEU A 317 -9.84 -13.02 15.26
N LEU A 318 -10.05 -11.80 14.73
CA LEU A 318 -9.79 -10.55 15.41
C LEU A 318 -11.09 -9.73 15.51
N PHE A 319 -11.39 -9.27 16.70
CA PHE A 319 -12.37 -8.22 16.97
C PHE A 319 -11.64 -6.91 17.26
N GLN A 320 -12.06 -5.83 16.65
CA GLN A 320 -11.48 -4.53 16.82
C GLN A 320 -12.57 -3.51 17.13
N GLY A 321 -12.39 -2.74 18.19
CA GLY A 321 -13.19 -1.57 18.51
C GLY A 321 -12.31 -0.34 18.50
N GLY A 322 -12.73 0.72 17.82
CA GLY A 322 -11.98 1.96 17.68
C GLY A 322 -12.86 3.19 17.90
N TYR A 323 -12.25 4.21 18.47
CA TYR A 323 -12.82 5.54 18.64
C TYR A 323 -11.82 6.56 18.12
N ASN A 324 -12.31 7.54 17.36
CA ASN A 324 -11.52 8.70 16.95
C ASN A 324 -12.29 9.98 17.29
N PHE A 325 -11.59 10.94 17.90
CA PHE A 325 -11.98 12.33 17.92
C PHE A 325 -11.39 12.99 16.67
N CYS A 326 -12.23 13.67 15.91
CA CYS A 326 -11.89 14.29 14.63
C CYS A 326 -12.04 15.81 14.75
N ASP A 327 -10.99 16.53 14.38
CA ASP A 327 -10.98 17.99 14.25
C ASP A 327 -10.67 18.31 12.77
N ASP A 328 -11.63 18.92 12.07
CA ASP A 328 -11.63 19.08 10.62
C ASP A 328 -11.83 20.55 10.26
N ASN A 329 -10.73 21.26 10.03
CA ASN A 329 -10.76 22.69 9.73
C ASN A 329 -11.45 22.99 8.38
N ALA A 330 -11.35 22.06 7.41
CA ALA A 330 -12.02 22.24 6.12
C ALA A 330 -13.55 22.28 6.23
N LEU A 331 -14.10 21.64 7.28
CA LEU A 331 -15.52 21.64 7.58
C LEU A 331 -15.88 22.61 8.71
N ASP A 332 -14.90 23.23 9.37
CA ASP A 332 -15.06 24.02 10.61
C ASP A 332 -15.86 23.23 11.67
N LYS A 333 -15.49 21.95 11.86
CA LYS A 333 -16.24 21.01 12.72
C LYS A 333 -15.34 20.07 13.49
N THR A 334 -15.82 19.72 14.69
CA THR A 334 -15.34 18.57 15.44
C THR A 334 -16.42 17.49 15.50
N TYR A 335 -16.03 16.23 15.40
CA TYR A 335 -16.96 15.10 15.49
C TYR A 335 -16.26 13.84 16.00
N HIS A 336 -17.07 12.85 16.35
CA HIS A 336 -16.59 11.57 16.87
C HIS A 336 -16.92 10.47 15.88
N MET A 337 -16.00 9.51 15.75
CA MET A 337 -16.19 8.30 14.94
C MET A 337 -16.00 7.06 15.82
N LEU A 338 -17.00 6.22 15.87
CA LEU A 338 -16.93 4.87 16.44
C LEU A 338 -16.86 3.85 15.31
N GLN A 339 -15.97 2.89 15.44
CA GLN A 339 -15.82 1.83 14.44
C GLN A 339 -15.62 0.49 15.12
N MET A 340 -16.36 -0.53 14.68
CA MET A 340 -16.19 -1.91 15.10
C MET A 340 -15.91 -2.76 13.88
N GLN A 341 -14.95 -3.68 14.00
CA GLN A 341 -14.59 -4.57 12.89
C GLN A 341 -14.41 -5.99 13.37
N VAL A 342 -14.77 -6.94 12.52
CA VAL A 342 -14.52 -8.37 12.71
C VAL A 342 -13.72 -8.85 11.51
N TYR A 343 -12.58 -9.47 11.79
CA TYR A 343 -11.67 -10.03 10.78
C TYR A 343 -11.68 -11.55 10.91
N VAL A 344 -12.06 -12.22 9.85
CA VAL A 344 -12.01 -13.69 9.74
C VAL A 344 -11.04 -14.07 8.65
N ARG A 345 -10.01 -14.85 8.96
CA ARG A 345 -9.01 -15.34 8.00
C ARG A 345 -9.11 -16.86 7.86
N PHE A 346 -8.87 -17.38 6.67
CA PHE A 346 -8.91 -18.82 6.37
C PHE A 346 -7.89 -19.22 5.32
#